data_7baf229e25e18235f24968b7aaba1443
#
_entry.id   7baf229e25e18235f24968b7aaba1443
#
_cell.length_a   1.000
_cell.length_b   1.000
_cell.length_c   1.000
_cell.angle_alpha   90.00
_cell.angle_beta   90.00
_cell.angle_gamma   90.00
#
_symmetry.space_group_name_H-M   'P 1'
#
loop_
_entity.id
_entity.type
_entity.pdbx_description
1 polymer ?
#
loop_
_entity_poly.entity_id
_entity_poly.type
_entity_poly.pdbx_seq_one_letter_code
_entity_poly.pdbx_strand_id
1 'polypeptide(L)'
;MKIQKREVQGTIERQFLTGAIISDQFLKEARSFYNPDLIETRYVRTVAEWCFRYFEQYEKAPGVHIKSIYEASLDQMEPTEAELISDLLASLSDDYARTETLNAPYLLDQAEGWFKRLSLSRLTRMVSGLASQGELVEAEAELSGYKRVGRPKSLGANPFKDADAIQQAFERIEKPLFTFPGKLGKLMNSVLNRDQFVAFMGPEKRGKTWWLNEVAIRAAMARCNVALFQIGDMSREQVIVRVCVRLAGKSNLEWYVGDQVIPVLDCKLNQTGKCKRCPHKNKPIMEKWTPLGAFEAYESGAFVNHTPCSDCDQDKHFKGAMWYELVHIAKPLSWREAWKIGNRFLGRTKGRDFRLSVHPSNQLSASGLKAVLDNWESFEGFVPDVIVVDYADNLMSENGKEDFRHQQNRTWQLLRGLSQERHCLVVTATQAAARGYKKASLDMDDFSEDKRKFAHVTGMFGLNQTTEEKRAGIMRLNTIVLREADFHIEDEVTVGQALRVGRPVLFSF
;
A
#
# COMPACT_ATOMS: atom_id res chain seq x y z
N MET A 1 43.87 12.52 18.74
CA MET A 1 42.68 13.01 18.04
C MET A 1 41.58 11.97 18.27
N LYS A 2 40.54 12.23 19.10
CA LYS A 2 39.49 11.26 19.39
C LYS A 2 38.57 11.24 18.19
N ILE A 3 38.53 10.10 17.47
CA ILE A 3 37.55 9.83 16.43
C ILE A 3 36.19 9.71 17.13
N GLN A 4 35.35 10.74 17.03
CA GLN A 4 33.95 10.62 17.39
C GLN A 4 33.30 9.61 16.44
N LYS A 5 32.87 8.47 16.98
CA LYS A 5 31.89 7.60 16.30
C LYS A 5 30.66 8.48 16.00
N ARG A 6 30.59 9.06 14.82
CA ARG A 6 29.31 9.46 14.23
C ARG A 6 28.58 8.15 13.94
N GLU A 7 27.58 7.83 14.74
CA GLU A 7 26.58 6.86 14.32
C GLU A 7 26.16 7.24 12.91
N VAL A 8 26.21 6.26 12.00
CA VAL A 8 25.89 6.43 10.60
C VAL A 8 24.49 7.05 10.51
N GLN A 9 24.42 8.37 10.35
CA GLN A 9 23.21 9.09 9.94
C GLN A 9 22.91 8.69 8.50
N GLY A 10 22.63 7.40 8.25
CA GLY A 10 22.74 6.95 6.92
C GLY A 10 21.68 5.99 6.48
N THR A 11 20.42 6.20 6.85
CA THR A 11 19.36 5.42 6.18
C THR A 11 19.46 5.61 4.66
N ILE A 12 19.73 6.83 4.20
CA ILE A 12 19.88 7.13 2.75
C ILE A 12 21.18 6.56 2.18
N GLU A 13 22.31 6.69 2.90
CA GLU A 13 23.59 6.08 2.47
C GLU A 13 23.49 4.57 2.38
N ARG A 14 22.86 3.93 3.37
CA ARG A 14 22.61 2.48 3.38
C ARG A 14 21.69 2.06 2.24
N GLN A 15 20.62 2.77 2.03
CA GLN A 15 19.67 2.51 0.93
C GLN A 15 20.33 2.69 -0.44
N PHE A 16 21.15 3.72 -0.59
CA PHE A 16 21.95 3.95 -1.80
C PHE A 16 22.90 2.77 -2.07
N LEU A 17 23.67 2.32 -1.05
CA LEU A 17 24.56 1.18 -1.19
C LEU A 17 23.80 -0.12 -1.44
N THR A 18 22.68 -0.34 -0.78
CA THR A 18 21.83 -1.51 -1.05
C THR A 18 21.39 -1.53 -2.52
N GLY A 19 20.91 -0.40 -3.05
CA GLY A 19 20.57 -0.28 -4.46
C GLY A 19 21.74 -0.54 -5.39
N ALA A 20 22.92 0.01 -5.06
CA ALA A 20 24.13 -0.15 -5.85
C ALA A 20 24.71 -1.58 -5.83
N ILE A 21 24.55 -2.32 -4.73
CA ILE A 21 25.02 -3.69 -4.62
C ILE A 21 24.11 -4.66 -5.38
N ILE A 22 22.78 -4.42 -5.42
CA ILE A 22 21.84 -5.46 -5.80
C ILE A 22 21.17 -5.21 -7.16
N SER A 23 21.05 -3.95 -7.61
CA SER A 23 20.22 -3.59 -8.75
C SER A 23 21.00 -3.03 -9.92
N ASP A 24 20.98 -3.77 -11.05
CA ASP A 24 21.54 -3.32 -12.33
C ASP A 24 20.89 -2.02 -12.78
N GLN A 25 19.54 -1.94 -12.67
CA GLN A 25 18.78 -0.75 -13.04
C GLN A 25 19.17 0.47 -12.18
N PHE A 26 19.36 0.25 -10.88
CA PHE A 26 19.78 1.32 -9.98
C PHE A 26 21.12 1.91 -10.40
N LEU A 27 22.14 1.08 -10.64
CA LEU A 27 23.46 1.54 -11.06
C LEU A 27 23.44 2.25 -12.41
N LYS A 28 22.68 1.71 -13.38
CA LYS A 28 22.53 2.29 -14.73
C LYS A 28 21.98 3.73 -14.63
N GLU A 29 20.96 3.97 -13.82
CA GLU A 29 20.33 5.27 -13.70
C GLU A 29 21.10 6.22 -12.76
N ALA A 30 21.63 5.71 -11.65
CA ALA A 30 22.37 6.48 -10.66
C ALA A 30 23.68 7.04 -11.21
N ARG A 31 24.28 6.40 -12.22
CA ARG A 31 25.49 6.88 -12.90
C ARG A 31 25.37 8.33 -13.39
N SER A 32 24.17 8.78 -13.73
CA SER A 32 23.94 10.13 -14.26
C SER A 32 24.11 11.25 -13.21
N PHE A 33 23.99 10.93 -11.93
CA PHE A 33 24.11 11.88 -10.83
C PHE A 33 25.12 11.47 -9.76
N TYR A 34 25.69 10.28 -9.85
CA TYR A 34 26.70 9.78 -8.92
C TYR A 34 27.98 10.61 -9.05
N ASN A 35 28.46 11.11 -7.91
CA ASN A 35 29.75 11.75 -7.78
C ASN A 35 30.38 11.35 -6.43
N PRO A 36 31.45 10.53 -6.44
CA PRO A 36 32.08 10.03 -5.23
C PRO A 36 32.62 11.16 -4.32
N ASP A 37 33.06 12.28 -4.91
CA ASP A 37 33.60 13.42 -4.15
C ASP A 37 32.59 14.13 -3.27
N LEU A 38 31.30 13.91 -3.51
CA LEU A 38 30.22 14.46 -2.67
C LEU A 38 29.97 13.60 -1.41
N ILE A 39 30.38 12.34 -1.40
CA ILE A 39 30.18 11.43 -0.27
C ILE A 39 31.26 11.70 0.78
N GLU A 40 30.88 12.27 1.91
CA GLU A 40 31.81 12.62 3.01
C GLU A 40 32.33 11.38 3.77
N THR A 41 31.50 10.34 3.88
CA THR A 41 31.82 9.10 4.60
C THR A 41 32.73 8.20 3.75
N ARG A 42 34.02 8.10 4.11
CA ARG A 42 35.05 7.45 3.32
C ARG A 42 34.71 6.00 2.97
N TYR A 43 34.35 5.17 3.94
CA TYR A 43 34.04 3.74 3.69
C TYR A 43 32.78 3.56 2.83
N VAL A 44 31.78 4.46 2.92
CA VAL A 44 30.61 4.45 2.01
C VAL A 44 31.03 4.77 0.58
N ARG A 45 31.92 5.76 0.41
CA ARG A 45 32.48 6.13 -0.89
C ARG A 45 33.21 4.96 -1.52
N THR A 46 34.09 4.29 -0.76
CA THR A 46 34.88 3.13 -1.20
C THR A 46 33.99 2.00 -1.71
N VAL A 47 32.94 1.63 -0.95
CA VAL A 47 32.00 0.57 -1.37
C VAL A 47 31.21 0.99 -2.61
N ALA A 48 30.76 2.25 -2.68
CA ALA A 48 30.08 2.77 -3.85
C ALA A 48 30.95 2.73 -5.11
N GLU A 49 32.23 3.17 -5.00
CA GLU A 49 33.18 3.12 -6.13
C GLU A 49 33.40 1.69 -6.64
N TRP A 50 33.43 0.70 -5.75
CA TRP A 50 33.53 -0.70 -6.16
C TRP A 50 32.30 -1.13 -6.97
N CYS A 51 31.09 -0.76 -6.52
CA CYS A 51 29.86 -1.10 -7.23
C CYS A 51 29.83 -0.49 -8.63
N PHE A 52 30.16 0.81 -8.75
CA PHE A 52 30.16 1.49 -10.05
C PHE A 52 31.25 0.99 -10.98
N ARG A 53 32.46 0.71 -10.46
CA ARG A 53 33.57 0.12 -11.24
C ARG A 53 33.23 -1.29 -11.73
N TYR A 54 32.62 -2.10 -10.88
CA TYR A 54 32.14 -3.44 -11.25
C TYR A 54 31.08 -3.35 -12.35
N PHE A 55 30.13 -2.42 -12.21
CA PHE A 55 29.08 -2.20 -13.20
C PHE A 55 29.65 -1.71 -14.54
N GLU A 56 30.66 -0.86 -14.54
CA GLU A 56 31.33 -0.41 -15.77
C GLU A 56 32.03 -1.56 -16.53
N GLN A 57 32.49 -2.56 -15.80
CA GLN A 57 33.19 -3.69 -16.40
C GLN A 57 32.24 -4.80 -16.86
N TYR A 58 31.17 -5.05 -16.12
CA TYR A 58 30.33 -6.25 -16.32
C TYR A 58 28.87 -5.93 -16.68
N GLU A 59 28.47 -4.67 -16.68
CA GLU A 59 27.08 -4.20 -16.86
C GLU A 59 26.08 -4.86 -15.90
N LYS A 60 26.57 -5.33 -14.75
CA LYS A 60 25.82 -6.01 -13.70
C LYS A 60 26.16 -5.43 -12.33
N ALA A 61 25.19 -5.44 -11.43
CA ALA A 61 25.45 -5.14 -10.02
C ALA A 61 26.30 -6.25 -9.39
N PRO A 62 27.21 -5.92 -8.46
CA PRO A 62 28.10 -6.92 -7.88
C PRO A 62 27.35 -8.02 -7.09
N GLY A 63 26.23 -7.74 -6.48
CA GLY A 63 25.48 -8.71 -5.69
C GLY A 63 26.36 -9.41 -4.67
N VAL A 64 26.38 -10.74 -4.69
CA VAL A 64 27.20 -11.57 -3.80
C VAL A 64 28.71 -11.40 -4.02
N HIS A 65 29.14 -10.91 -5.19
CA HIS A 65 30.58 -10.69 -5.49
C HIS A 65 31.17 -9.50 -4.74
N ILE A 66 30.35 -8.63 -4.10
CA ILE A 66 30.85 -7.52 -3.28
C ILE A 66 31.80 -8.02 -2.17
N LYS A 67 31.53 -9.21 -1.62
CA LYS A 67 32.40 -9.83 -0.63
C LYS A 67 33.78 -10.16 -1.17
N SER A 68 33.84 -10.74 -2.36
CA SER A 68 35.12 -11.05 -3.02
C SER A 68 35.92 -9.79 -3.40
N ILE A 69 35.21 -8.70 -3.77
CA ILE A 69 35.84 -7.40 -4.04
C ILE A 69 36.45 -6.84 -2.77
N TYR A 70 35.73 -6.92 -1.64
CA TYR A 70 36.22 -6.51 -0.34
C TYR A 70 37.44 -7.31 0.08
N GLU A 71 37.38 -8.64 0.00
CA GLU A 71 38.52 -9.54 0.36
C GLU A 71 39.74 -9.23 -0.47
N ALA A 72 39.61 -8.99 -1.78
CA ALA A 72 40.73 -8.63 -2.67
C ALA A 72 41.32 -7.23 -2.39
N SER A 73 40.59 -6.37 -1.66
CA SER A 73 41.00 -5.00 -1.37
C SER A 73 41.63 -4.86 0.03
N LEU A 74 41.63 -5.89 0.86
CA LEU A 74 42.10 -5.86 2.24
C LEU A 74 43.55 -5.42 2.41
N ASP A 75 44.44 -5.90 1.54
CA ASP A 75 45.89 -5.61 1.59
C ASP A 75 46.19 -4.13 1.31
N GLN A 76 45.25 -3.38 0.74
CA GLN A 76 45.43 -1.98 0.34
C GLN A 76 44.70 -1.00 1.28
N MET A 77 44.10 -1.51 2.37
CA MET A 77 43.26 -0.73 3.26
C MET A 77 43.84 -0.56 4.67
N GLU A 78 43.54 0.53 5.29
CA GLU A 78 43.75 0.71 6.74
C GLU A 78 42.87 -0.27 7.54
N PRO A 79 43.40 -0.93 8.60
CA PRO A 79 42.64 -1.93 9.37
C PRO A 79 41.31 -1.42 9.93
N THR A 80 41.27 -0.17 10.34
CA THR A 80 40.04 0.49 10.88
C THR A 80 38.99 0.70 9.78
N GLU A 81 39.39 1.01 8.57
CA GLU A 81 38.48 1.16 7.42
C GLU A 81 37.95 -0.22 6.97
N ALA A 82 38.79 -1.23 6.98
CA ALA A 82 38.40 -2.60 6.67
C ALA A 82 37.34 -3.14 7.63
N GLU A 83 37.50 -2.90 8.94
CA GLU A 83 36.50 -3.27 9.97
C GLU A 83 35.15 -2.56 9.73
N LEU A 84 35.17 -1.25 9.49
CA LEU A 84 33.95 -0.47 9.20
C LEU A 84 33.21 -0.95 7.95
N ILE A 85 33.93 -1.31 6.90
CA ILE A 85 33.33 -1.86 5.67
C ILE A 85 32.75 -3.26 5.92
N SER A 86 33.47 -4.10 6.67
CA SER A 86 32.98 -5.42 7.07
C SER A 86 31.64 -5.34 7.82
N ASP A 87 31.58 -4.49 8.83
CA ASP A 87 30.38 -4.27 9.64
C ASP A 87 29.22 -3.70 8.78
N LEU A 88 29.54 -2.76 7.90
CA LEU A 88 28.57 -2.20 6.96
C LEU A 88 27.99 -3.29 6.04
N LEU A 89 28.84 -4.07 5.37
CA LEU A 89 28.40 -5.13 4.45
C LEU A 89 27.59 -6.23 5.16
N ALA A 90 27.99 -6.61 6.37
CA ALA A 90 27.23 -7.56 7.19
C ALA A 90 25.83 -7.01 7.49
N SER A 91 25.74 -5.75 7.93
CA SER A 91 24.47 -5.11 8.24
C SER A 91 23.55 -4.92 7.01
N LEU A 92 24.11 -4.64 5.83
CA LEU A 92 23.34 -4.54 4.59
C LEU A 92 22.85 -5.92 4.11
N SER A 93 23.63 -6.99 4.35
CA SER A 93 23.23 -8.36 4.06
C SER A 93 22.03 -8.79 4.90
N ASP A 94 22.04 -8.45 6.19
CA ASP A 94 20.92 -8.74 7.10
C ASP A 94 19.63 -7.99 6.69
N ASP A 95 19.77 -6.72 6.31
CA ASP A 95 18.67 -5.92 5.82
C ASP A 95 18.09 -6.48 4.51
N TYR A 96 18.95 -6.96 3.61
CA TYR A 96 18.55 -7.57 2.36
C TYR A 96 17.85 -8.93 2.56
N ALA A 97 18.36 -9.76 3.44
CA ALA A 97 17.74 -11.05 3.76
C ALA A 97 16.30 -10.90 4.29
N ARG A 98 16.00 -9.74 4.91
CA ARG A 98 14.66 -9.36 5.38
C ARG A 98 13.78 -8.76 4.29
N THR A 99 14.34 -8.33 3.16
CA THR A 99 13.64 -7.53 2.13
C THR A 99 13.61 -8.30 0.80
N GLU A 100 12.58 -9.10 0.55
CA GLU A 100 12.44 -9.88 -0.71
C GLU A 100 12.20 -9.02 -1.97
N THR A 101 11.85 -7.73 -1.85
CA THR A 101 11.57 -6.84 -3.00
C THR A 101 12.14 -5.45 -2.81
N LEU A 102 13.14 -5.11 -3.62
CA LEU A 102 13.73 -3.77 -3.69
C LEU A 102 12.85 -2.85 -4.55
N ASN A 103 12.45 -1.70 -4.02
CA ASN A 103 11.81 -0.65 -4.82
C ASN A 103 12.87 0.26 -5.44
N ALA A 104 13.53 -0.22 -6.52
CA ALA A 104 14.63 0.51 -7.16
C ALA A 104 14.26 1.93 -7.62
N PRO A 105 13.09 2.20 -8.25
CA PRO A 105 12.69 3.56 -8.62
C PRO A 105 12.62 4.52 -7.43
N TYR A 106 12.04 4.09 -6.31
CA TYR A 106 11.99 4.90 -5.11
C TYR A 106 13.38 5.21 -4.55
N LEU A 107 14.26 4.21 -4.46
CA LEU A 107 15.64 4.40 -3.99
C LEU A 107 16.42 5.35 -4.89
N LEU A 108 16.18 5.32 -6.20
CA LEU A 108 16.77 6.26 -7.15
C LEU A 108 16.35 7.70 -6.89
N ASP A 109 15.07 7.94 -6.61
CA ASP A 109 14.56 9.28 -6.28
C ASP A 109 15.17 9.81 -4.97
N GLN A 110 15.29 8.96 -3.97
CA GLN A 110 15.95 9.32 -2.71
C GLN A 110 17.44 9.61 -2.89
N ALA A 111 18.14 8.76 -3.63
CA ALA A 111 19.55 8.94 -3.95
C ALA A 111 19.79 10.24 -4.73
N GLU A 112 18.98 10.52 -5.74
CA GLU A 112 19.08 11.78 -6.51
C GLU A 112 18.86 12.99 -5.60
N GLY A 113 17.84 12.95 -4.76
CA GLY A 113 17.57 14.01 -3.78
C GLY A 113 18.74 14.20 -2.79
N TRP A 114 19.36 13.12 -2.36
CA TRP A 114 20.53 13.15 -1.49
C TRP A 114 21.74 13.79 -2.18
N PHE A 115 22.11 13.35 -3.39
CA PHE A 115 23.22 13.96 -4.15
C PHE A 115 22.96 15.44 -4.48
N LYS A 116 21.72 15.85 -4.76
CA LYS A 116 21.35 17.25 -4.91
C LYS A 116 21.65 18.06 -3.64
N ARG A 117 21.27 17.54 -2.48
CA ARG A 117 21.55 18.20 -1.19
C ARG A 117 23.04 18.32 -0.93
N LEU A 118 23.80 17.22 -1.14
CA LEU A 118 25.26 17.24 -0.97
C LEU A 118 25.93 18.27 -1.87
N SER A 119 25.55 18.29 -3.15
CA SER A 119 26.09 19.24 -4.15
C SER A 119 25.78 20.69 -3.77
N LEU A 120 24.52 20.99 -3.38
CA LEU A 120 24.15 22.34 -2.95
C LEU A 120 24.84 22.75 -1.66
N SER A 121 24.99 21.85 -0.68
CA SER A 121 25.70 22.12 0.58
C SER A 121 27.19 22.40 0.33
N ARG A 122 27.82 21.67 -0.58
CA ARG A 122 29.20 21.91 -0.99
C ARG A 122 29.37 23.27 -1.66
N LEU A 123 28.48 23.60 -2.63
CA LEU A 123 28.47 24.88 -3.31
C LEU A 123 28.28 26.03 -2.30
N THR A 124 27.30 25.93 -1.42
CA THR A 124 27.04 26.98 -0.41
C THR A 124 28.26 27.21 0.49
N ARG A 125 28.92 26.14 0.95
CA ARG A 125 30.14 26.26 1.76
C ARG A 125 31.26 26.95 0.98
N MET A 126 31.47 26.59 -0.28
CA MET A 126 32.51 27.15 -1.13
C MET A 126 32.26 28.62 -1.40
N VAL A 127 31.06 28.97 -1.86
CA VAL A 127 30.67 30.36 -2.14
C VAL A 127 30.73 31.24 -0.90
N SER A 128 30.25 30.74 0.25
CA SER A 128 30.34 31.48 1.53
C SER A 128 31.78 31.64 1.99
N GLY A 129 32.65 30.65 1.76
CA GLY A 129 34.08 30.72 2.07
C GLY A 129 34.78 31.83 1.26
N LEU A 130 34.63 31.79 -0.06
CA LEU A 130 35.19 32.78 -0.98
C LEU A 130 34.67 34.21 -0.70
N ALA A 131 33.35 34.33 -0.50
CA ALA A 131 32.75 35.62 -0.17
C ALA A 131 33.27 36.21 1.15
N SER A 132 33.50 35.36 2.18
CA SER A 132 34.07 35.81 3.46
C SER A 132 35.53 36.23 3.39
N GLN A 133 36.26 35.77 2.36
CA GLN A 133 37.64 36.15 2.06
C GLN A 133 37.74 37.37 1.15
N GLY A 134 36.58 37.87 0.64
CA GLY A 134 36.50 38.99 -0.29
C GLY A 134 36.70 38.64 -1.76
N GLU A 135 36.82 37.33 -2.07
CA GLU A 135 37.02 36.81 -3.44
C GLU A 135 35.65 36.67 -4.14
N LEU A 136 35.04 37.84 -4.44
CA LEU A 136 33.67 37.89 -4.98
C LEU A 136 33.55 37.38 -6.42
N VAL A 137 34.56 37.62 -7.25
CA VAL A 137 34.57 37.18 -8.65
C VAL A 137 34.64 35.68 -8.75
N GLU A 138 35.44 35.06 -7.92
CA GLU A 138 35.57 33.60 -7.78
C GLU A 138 34.28 33.00 -7.25
N ALA A 139 33.63 33.61 -6.26
CA ALA A 139 32.35 33.19 -5.74
C ALA A 139 31.23 33.23 -6.81
N GLU A 140 31.18 34.27 -7.63
CA GLU A 140 30.24 34.39 -8.77
C GLU A 140 30.56 33.38 -9.88
N ALA A 141 31.83 33.09 -10.14
CA ALA A 141 32.25 32.07 -11.09
C ALA A 141 31.78 30.66 -10.66
N GLU A 142 31.93 30.32 -9.37
CA GLU A 142 31.46 29.06 -8.81
C GLU A 142 29.92 28.91 -8.91
N LEU A 143 29.17 30.00 -8.61
CA LEU A 143 27.71 30.01 -8.79
C LEU A 143 27.32 29.79 -10.25
N SER A 144 28.03 30.47 -11.18
CA SER A 144 27.74 30.39 -12.61
C SER A 144 28.15 29.03 -13.20
N GLY A 145 29.17 28.38 -12.61
CA GLY A 145 29.66 27.07 -13.00
C GLY A 145 28.83 25.90 -12.45
N TYR A 146 27.86 26.13 -11.60
CA TYR A 146 27.07 25.07 -10.97
C TYR A 146 26.29 24.24 -11.98
N LYS A 147 26.64 22.97 -12.07
CA LYS A 147 25.88 21.98 -12.86
C LYS A 147 24.85 21.30 -12.00
N ARG A 148 23.61 21.40 -12.42
CA ARG A 148 22.48 20.77 -11.71
C ARG A 148 22.67 19.25 -11.65
N VAL A 149 22.78 18.73 -10.45
CA VAL A 149 22.83 17.27 -10.20
C VAL A 149 21.43 16.68 -10.39
N GLY A 150 21.32 15.58 -11.10
CA GLY A 150 20.07 14.85 -11.28
C GLY A 150 20.13 13.97 -12.51
N ARG A 151 19.22 13.01 -12.52
CA ARG A 151 18.95 12.26 -13.76
C ARG A 151 18.59 13.27 -14.83
N PRO A 152 19.14 13.17 -16.04
CA PRO A 152 18.58 13.91 -17.14
C PRO A 152 17.10 13.56 -17.12
N LYS A 153 16.23 14.55 -16.80
CA LYS A 153 14.81 14.36 -17.03
C LYS A 153 14.76 13.90 -18.47
N SER A 154 14.38 12.66 -18.70
CA SER A 154 14.30 12.15 -20.06
C SER A 154 13.45 13.18 -20.78
N LEU A 155 14.07 13.87 -21.74
CA LEU A 155 13.38 14.81 -22.61
C LEU A 155 12.45 14.00 -23.52
N GLY A 156 11.53 13.24 -22.88
CA GLY A 156 10.66 12.28 -23.51
C GLY A 156 11.45 11.10 -24.12
N ALA A 157 11.14 9.87 -23.74
CA ALA A 157 11.59 8.72 -24.49
C ALA A 157 11.03 8.87 -25.92
N ASN A 158 11.88 8.71 -26.95
CA ASN A 158 11.35 8.55 -28.29
C ASN A 158 10.85 7.12 -28.43
N PRO A 159 9.52 6.87 -28.39
CA PRO A 159 8.96 5.51 -28.36
C PRO A 159 9.27 4.69 -29.62
N PHE A 160 9.86 5.31 -30.65
CA PHE A 160 10.21 4.66 -31.91
C PHE A 160 11.73 4.43 -32.06
N LYS A 161 12.55 4.96 -31.17
CA LYS A 161 14.03 4.84 -31.26
C LYS A 161 14.65 4.07 -30.09
N ASP A 162 13.93 3.96 -28.97
CA ASP A 162 14.41 3.31 -27.76
C ASP A 162 13.75 1.91 -27.63
N ALA A 163 14.41 0.92 -28.24
CA ALA A 163 13.92 -0.46 -28.21
C ALA A 163 13.86 -1.03 -26.79
N ASP A 164 14.80 -0.65 -25.91
CA ASP A 164 14.84 -1.11 -24.51
C ASP A 164 13.65 -0.53 -23.73
N ALA A 165 13.31 0.75 -23.94
CA ALA A 165 12.14 1.37 -23.31
C ALA A 165 10.83 0.73 -23.79
N ILE A 166 10.73 0.40 -25.09
CA ILE A 166 9.57 -0.32 -25.64
C ILE A 166 9.47 -1.70 -25.00
N GLN A 167 10.57 -2.47 -24.98
CA GLN A 167 10.59 -3.80 -24.40
C GLN A 167 10.18 -3.77 -22.93
N GLN A 168 10.76 -2.86 -22.14
CA GLN A 168 10.41 -2.68 -20.73
C GLN A 168 8.93 -2.32 -20.53
N ALA A 169 8.39 -1.46 -21.39
CA ALA A 169 6.98 -1.07 -21.32
C ALA A 169 6.03 -2.25 -21.60
N PHE A 170 6.38 -3.14 -22.53
CA PHE A 170 5.58 -4.31 -22.86
C PHE A 170 5.79 -5.49 -21.88
N GLU A 171 6.99 -5.63 -21.33
CA GLU A 171 7.33 -6.70 -20.38
C GLU A 171 6.99 -6.33 -18.92
N ARG A 172 6.65 -5.08 -18.65
CA ARG A 172 6.22 -4.61 -17.33
C ARG A 172 4.87 -5.23 -16.96
N ILE A 173 4.90 -6.47 -16.48
CA ILE A 173 3.72 -7.11 -15.88
C ILE A 173 3.57 -6.53 -14.47
N GLU A 174 2.67 -5.58 -14.33
CA GLU A 174 2.31 -5.05 -13.00
C GLU A 174 1.55 -6.14 -12.23
N LYS A 175 2.19 -6.68 -11.22
CA LYS A 175 1.56 -7.62 -10.29
C LYS A 175 0.93 -6.86 -9.14
N PRO A 176 -0.32 -7.14 -8.79
CA PRO A 176 -0.95 -6.51 -7.64
C PRO A 176 -0.17 -6.83 -6.35
N LEU A 177 -0.01 -5.82 -5.50
CA LEU A 177 0.67 -5.93 -4.19
C LEU A 177 -0.02 -6.95 -3.28
N PHE A 178 -1.33 -7.04 -3.40
CA PHE A 178 -2.17 -8.04 -2.76
C PHE A 178 -3.43 -8.26 -3.59
N THR A 179 -4.20 -9.30 -3.30
CA THR A 179 -5.38 -9.65 -4.10
C THR A 179 -6.60 -9.92 -3.24
N PHE A 180 -7.77 -9.65 -3.81
CA PHE A 180 -9.04 -10.17 -3.34
C PHE A 180 -9.42 -11.44 -4.14
N PRO A 181 -10.04 -12.43 -3.49
CA PRO A 181 -10.47 -13.64 -4.18
C PRO A 181 -11.80 -13.45 -4.93
N GLY A 182 -12.10 -14.39 -5.83
CA GLY A 182 -13.39 -14.49 -6.50
C GLY A 182 -13.69 -13.31 -7.42
N LYS A 183 -14.96 -12.94 -7.51
CA LYS A 183 -15.42 -11.85 -8.38
C LYS A 183 -14.94 -10.47 -7.91
N LEU A 184 -14.78 -10.29 -6.61
CA LEU A 184 -14.20 -9.07 -6.05
C LEU A 184 -12.77 -8.85 -6.57
N GLY A 185 -11.98 -9.91 -6.68
CA GLY A 185 -10.65 -9.84 -7.28
C GLY A 185 -10.69 -9.42 -8.74
N LYS A 186 -11.64 -9.92 -9.52
CA LYS A 186 -11.81 -9.49 -10.92
C LYS A 186 -12.16 -8.00 -11.03
N LEU A 187 -12.91 -7.48 -10.08
CA LEU A 187 -13.31 -6.07 -10.04
C LEU A 187 -12.13 -5.15 -9.65
N MET A 188 -11.29 -5.55 -8.69
CA MET A 188 -10.39 -4.62 -8.01
C MET A 188 -8.90 -4.88 -8.23
N ASN A 189 -8.47 -6.13 -8.51
CA ASN A 189 -7.04 -6.47 -8.45
C ASN A 189 -6.19 -5.72 -9.49
N SER A 190 -6.77 -5.26 -10.60
CA SER A 190 -6.07 -4.50 -11.65
C SER A 190 -5.50 -3.16 -11.17
N VAL A 191 -6.06 -2.58 -10.10
CA VAL A 191 -5.63 -1.27 -9.55
C VAL A 191 -4.91 -1.38 -8.19
N LEU A 192 -4.62 -2.60 -7.72
CA LEU A 192 -3.93 -2.80 -6.44
C LEU A 192 -2.41 -2.87 -6.61
N ASN A 193 -1.88 -2.05 -7.51
CA ASN A 193 -0.47 -1.98 -7.89
C ASN A 193 0.22 -0.76 -7.27
N ARG A 194 1.55 -0.68 -7.41
CA ARG A 194 2.30 0.54 -7.10
C ARG A 194 1.86 1.68 -8.00
N ASP A 195 2.13 2.90 -7.57
CA ASP A 195 1.78 4.12 -8.29
C ASP A 195 0.27 4.33 -8.48
N GLN A 196 -0.57 3.57 -7.77
CA GLN A 196 -2.02 3.69 -7.86
C GLN A 196 -2.61 4.45 -6.67
N PHE A 197 -3.73 5.11 -6.91
CA PHE A 197 -4.52 5.77 -5.89
C PHE A 197 -5.97 5.29 -5.97
N VAL A 198 -6.38 4.51 -4.99
CA VAL A 198 -7.70 3.83 -4.96
C VAL A 198 -8.57 4.40 -3.87
N ALA A 199 -9.86 4.54 -4.14
CA ALA A 199 -10.81 5.03 -3.15
C ALA A 199 -12.09 4.19 -3.07
N PHE A 200 -12.67 4.12 -1.87
CA PHE A 200 -14.02 3.62 -1.64
C PHE A 200 -14.98 4.78 -1.43
N MET A 201 -16.11 4.79 -2.11
CA MET A 201 -17.18 5.74 -1.89
C MET A 201 -18.37 5.06 -1.22
N GLY A 202 -18.93 5.68 -0.20
CA GLY A 202 -20.13 5.15 0.45
C GLY A 202 -20.74 6.11 1.45
N PRO A 203 -22.04 5.96 1.74
CA PRO A 203 -22.72 6.70 2.79
C PRO A 203 -22.06 6.50 4.17
N GLU A 204 -22.44 7.32 5.12
CA GLU A 204 -22.03 7.12 6.52
C GLU A 204 -22.48 5.76 7.04
N LYS A 205 -21.68 5.20 7.97
CA LYS A 205 -21.98 3.93 8.67
C LYS A 205 -22.19 2.70 7.76
N ARG A 206 -21.70 2.76 6.50
CA ARG A 206 -21.70 1.63 5.54
C ARG A 206 -20.41 0.81 5.58
N GLY A 207 -19.56 1.01 6.58
CA GLY A 207 -18.39 0.16 6.82
C GLY A 207 -17.13 0.55 6.05
N LYS A 208 -16.98 1.81 5.55
CA LYS A 208 -15.76 2.30 4.88
C LYS A 208 -14.49 1.96 5.65
N THR A 209 -14.43 2.27 6.94
CA THR A 209 -13.30 1.93 7.84
C THR A 209 -13.02 0.42 7.89
N TRP A 210 -14.04 -0.45 7.85
CA TRP A 210 -13.83 -1.89 7.79
C TRP A 210 -13.17 -2.32 6.49
N TRP A 211 -13.55 -1.72 5.37
CA TRP A 211 -12.93 -1.98 4.07
C TRP A 211 -11.49 -1.50 4.01
N LEU A 212 -11.18 -0.31 4.54
CA LEU A 212 -9.83 0.21 4.64
C LEU A 212 -8.94 -0.67 5.54
N ASN A 213 -9.45 -1.12 6.69
CA ASN A 213 -8.76 -2.09 7.54
C ASN A 213 -8.54 -3.45 6.85
N GLU A 214 -9.51 -3.90 6.04
CA GLU A 214 -9.35 -5.13 5.24
C GLU A 214 -8.22 -5.02 4.24
N VAL A 215 -8.15 -3.89 3.52
CA VAL A 215 -7.03 -3.58 2.61
C VAL A 215 -5.70 -3.62 3.35
N ALA A 216 -5.59 -2.91 4.48
CA ALA A 216 -4.37 -2.85 5.27
C ALA A 216 -3.90 -4.24 5.74
N ILE A 217 -4.84 -5.06 6.24
CA ILE A 217 -4.52 -6.42 6.74
C ILE A 217 -4.16 -7.36 5.58
N ARG A 218 -4.87 -7.29 4.44
CA ARG A 218 -4.53 -8.11 3.26
C ARG A 218 -3.16 -7.76 2.70
N ALA A 219 -2.84 -6.47 2.61
CA ALA A 219 -1.52 -6.01 2.20
C ALA A 219 -0.43 -6.56 3.12
N ALA A 220 -0.62 -6.48 4.45
CA ALA A 220 0.33 -7.04 5.41
C ALA A 220 0.44 -8.58 5.29
N MET A 221 -0.68 -9.29 5.06
CA MET A 221 -0.67 -10.74 4.79
C MET A 221 0.10 -11.10 3.52
N ALA A 222 0.07 -10.23 2.51
CA ALA A 222 0.84 -10.36 1.28
C ALA A 222 2.30 -9.87 1.43
N ARG A 223 2.75 -9.62 2.66
CA ARG A 223 4.11 -9.18 3.01
C ARG A 223 4.46 -7.79 2.48
N CYS A 224 3.50 -6.88 2.47
CA CYS A 224 3.75 -5.47 2.25
C CYS A 224 4.02 -4.75 3.57
N ASN A 225 4.87 -3.74 3.56
CA ASN A 225 4.93 -2.74 4.62
C ASN A 225 3.70 -1.85 4.52
N VAL A 226 2.96 -1.70 5.61
CA VAL A 226 1.69 -0.97 5.63
C VAL A 226 1.74 0.20 6.60
N ALA A 227 1.39 1.39 6.10
CA ALA A 227 1.14 2.58 6.90
C ALA A 227 -0.36 2.84 6.95
N LEU A 228 -0.97 2.73 8.13
CA LEU A 228 -2.39 3.04 8.36
C LEU A 228 -2.51 4.37 9.11
N PHE A 229 -3.12 5.36 8.46
CA PHE A 229 -3.44 6.66 9.05
C PHE A 229 -4.93 6.71 9.36
N GLN A 230 -5.26 6.82 10.64
CA GLN A 230 -6.62 7.05 11.11
C GLN A 230 -6.81 8.53 11.40
N ILE A 231 -7.74 9.20 10.71
CA ILE A 231 -7.99 10.63 10.81
C ILE A 231 -9.42 10.87 11.31
N GLY A 232 -9.56 11.25 12.57
CA GLY A 232 -10.82 11.65 13.15
C GLY A 232 -11.49 10.59 14.02
N ASP A 233 -12.51 9.95 13.54
CA ASP A 233 -13.60 9.26 14.26
C ASP A 233 -13.22 8.20 15.32
N MET A 234 -11.99 7.71 15.37
CA MET A 234 -11.60 6.61 16.24
C MET A 234 -10.34 6.92 17.05
N SER A 235 -10.34 6.50 18.31
CA SER A 235 -9.12 6.51 19.11
C SER A 235 -8.15 5.39 18.68
N ARG A 236 -6.89 5.52 19.09
CA ARG A 236 -5.84 4.51 18.85
C ARG A 236 -6.26 3.12 19.35
N GLU A 237 -6.83 3.05 20.53
CA GLU A 237 -7.29 1.82 21.17
C GLU A 237 -8.42 1.17 20.36
N GLN A 238 -9.35 1.95 19.86
CA GLN A 238 -10.45 1.47 19.02
C GLN A 238 -9.95 0.89 17.71
N VAL A 239 -8.96 1.51 17.05
CA VAL A 239 -8.36 0.99 15.83
C VAL A 239 -7.63 -0.32 16.11
N ILE A 240 -6.81 -0.37 17.17
CA ILE A 240 -6.09 -1.59 17.57
C ILE A 240 -7.07 -2.74 17.83
N VAL A 241 -8.13 -2.49 18.60
CA VAL A 241 -9.17 -3.50 18.86
C VAL A 241 -9.80 -3.97 17.55
N ARG A 242 -10.12 -3.07 16.63
CA ARG A 242 -10.74 -3.41 15.34
C ARG A 242 -9.83 -4.28 14.47
N VAL A 243 -8.54 -3.98 14.42
CA VAL A 243 -7.53 -4.82 13.76
C VAL A 243 -7.47 -6.21 14.41
N CYS A 244 -7.43 -6.29 15.75
CA CYS A 244 -7.42 -7.55 16.48
C CYS A 244 -8.70 -8.38 16.23
N VAL A 245 -9.87 -7.76 16.26
CA VAL A 245 -11.16 -8.40 15.94
C VAL A 245 -11.16 -8.94 14.51
N ARG A 246 -10.64 -8.17 13.54
CA ARG A 246 -10.50 -8.63 12.16
C ARG A 246 -9.58 -9.85 12.03
N LEU A 247 -8.44 -9.84 12.70
CA LEU A 247 -7.48 -10.97 12.67
C LEU A 247 -8.06 -12.22 13.37
N ALA A 248 -8.73 -12.02 14.50
CA ALA A 248 -9.32 -13.11 15.25
C ALA A 248 -10.58 -13.71 14.60
N GLY A 249 -11.34 -12.91 13.84
CA GLY A 249 -12.68 -13.29 13.37
C GLY A 249 -13.67 -13.44 14.52
N LYS A 250 -13.50 -12.67 15.60
CA LYS A 250 -14.25 -12.80 16.84
C LYS A 250 -14.34 -11.43 17.53
N SER A 251 -15.55 -11.07 17.99
CA SER A 251 -15.78 -9.80 18.68
C SER A 251 -15.22 -9.78 20.10
N ASN A 252 -14.79 -8.60 20.53
CA ASN A 252 -14.44 -8.31 21.93
C ASN A 252 -15.64 -7.91 22.78
N LEU A 253 -16.83 -7.78 22.19
CA LEU A 253 -18.03 -7.29 22.84
C LEU A 253 -18.90 -8.46 23.34
N GLU A 254 -19.31 -8.41 24.60
CA GLU A 254 -20.06 -9.48 25.25
C GLU A 254 -21.43 -9.76 24.60
N TRP A 255 -22.09 -8.72 24.08
CA TRP A 255 -23.39 -8.90 23.42
C TRP A 255 -23.33 -9.60 22.04
N TYR A 256 -22.12 -9.90 21.54
CA TYR A 256 -21.92 -10.76 20.38
C TYR A 256 -21.43 -12.16 20.77
N VAL A 257 -21.48 -12.53 22.06
CA VAL A 257 -21.30 -13.89 22.54
C VAL A 257 -22.59 -14.68 22.28
N GLY A 258 -22.45 -15.98 22.06
CA GLY A 258 -23.56 -16.85 21.68
C GLY A 258 -23.61 -17.11 20.17
N ASP A 259 -24.79 -17.42 19.70
CA ASP A 259 -25.01 -17.84 18.32
C ASP A 259 -25.06 -16.64 17.38
N GLN A 260 -24.18 -16.64 16.38
CA GLN A 260 -24.10 -15.62 15.34
C GLN A 260 -24.41 -16.23 13.98
N VAL A 261 -25.36 -15.64 13.28
CA VAL A 261 -25.70 -16.00 11.91
C VAL A 261 -24.67 -15.35 10.97
N ILE A 262 -23.93 -16.18 10.25
CA ILE A 262 -22.83 -15.74 9.36
C ILE A 262 -23.12 -16.21 7.93
N PRO A 263 -23.00 -15.32 6.92
CA PRO A 263 -23.11 -15.71 5.52
C PRO A 263 -21.99 -16.67 5.10
N VAL A 264 -22.34 -17.69 4.35
CA VAL A 264 -21.42 -18.66 3.74
C VAL A 264 -21.65 -18.77 2.25
N LEU A 265 -20.61 -19.14 1.50
CA LEU A 265 -20.70 -19.34 0.06
C LEU A 265 -21.55 -20.57 -0.25
N ASP A 266 -22.42 -20.44 -1.23
CA ASP A 266 -23.26 -21.52 -1.74
C ASP A 266 -23.38 -21.41 -3.27
N CYS A 267 -24.13 -22.28 -3.89
CA CYS A 267 -24.39 -22.34 -5.32
C CYS A 267 -25.87 -22.14 -5.63
N LYS A 268 -26.21 -21.27 -6.61
CA LYS A 268 -27.57 -21.04 -7.07
C LYS A 268 -28.24 -22.34 -7.55
N LEU A 269 -27.49 -23.23 -8.18
CA LEU A 269 -28.00 -24.50 -8.67
C LEU A 269 -28.35 -25.46 -7.51
N ASN A 270 -27.58 -25.36 -6.40
CA ASN A 270 -27.89 -26.11 -5.18
C ASN A 270 -29.22 -25.63 -4.59
N GLN A 271 -29.36 -24.31 -4.39
CA GLN A 271 -30.57 -23.72 -3.80
C GLN A 271 -31.85 -23.86 -4.66
N THR A 272 -31.68 -23.93 -5.97
CA THR A 272 -32.82 -24.12 -6.89
C THR A 272 -33.09 -25.59 -7.27
N GLY A 273 -32.34 -26.52 -6.69
CA GLY A 273 -32.48 -27.97 -6.98
C GLY A 273 -32.06 -28.36 -8.40
N LYS A 274 -31.36 -27.48 -9.15
CA LYS A 274 -30.98 -27.70 -10.54
C LYS A 274 -29.53 -28.20 -10.71
N CYS A 275 -28.84 -28.52 -9.61
CA CYS A 275 -27.48 -29.03 -9.66
C CYS A 275 -27.46 -30.49 -10.15
N LYS A 276 -26.71 -30.75 -11.24
CA LYS A 276 -26.53 -32.08 -11.80
C LYS A 276 -25.23 -32.77 -11.37
N ARG A 277 -24.25 -32.01 -10.84
CA ARG A 277 -22.92 -32.50 -10.46
C ARG A 277 -22.87 -33.04 -9.05
N CYS A 278 -23.50 -32.36 -8.13
CA CYS A 278 -23.58 -32.76 -6.74
C CYS A 278 -25.04 -33.00 -6.42
N PRO A 279 -25.53 -34.22 -6.46
CA PRO A 279 -26.91 -34.52 -6.12
C PRO A 279 -27.12 -34.40 -4.60
N HIS A 280 -26.99 -33.18 -4.08
CA HIS A 280 -27.43 -32.88 -2.73
C HIS A 280 -28.93 -33.14 -2.69
N LYS A 281 -29.37 -33.95 -1.78
CA LYS A 281 -30.78 -34.32 -1.60
C LYS A 281 -31.64 -33.17 -1.08
N ASN A 282 -31.19 -31.92 -1.28
CA ASN A 282 -31.87 -30.74 -0.79
C ASN A 282 -33.10 -30.42 -1.66
N LYS A 283 -34.20 -30.16 -1.02
CA LYS A 283 -35.38 -29.60 -1.71
C LYS A 283 -35.04 -28.19 -2.19
N PRO A 284 -35.55 -27.75 -3.37
CA PRO A 284 -35.37 -26.39 -3.82
C PRO A 284 -35.92 -25.41 -2.78
N ILE A 285 -35.10 -24.40 -2.47
CA ILE A 285 -35.43 -23.38 -1.47
C ILE A 285 -36.29 -22.30 -2.12
N MET A 286 -35.98 -21.96 -3.38
CA MET A 286 -36.68 -20.93 -4.13
C MET A 286 -36.61 -21.19 -5.65
N GLU A 287 -37.60 -20.71 -6.37
CA GLU A 287 -37.61 -20.80 -7.84
C GLU A 287 -36.63 -19.84 -8.49
N LYS A 288 -36.62 -18.60 -8.03
CA LYS A 288 -35.73 -17.54 -8.49
C LYS A 288 -34.86 -17.03 -7.34
N TRP A 289 -33.57 -17.25 -7.47
CA TRP A 289 -32.63 -16.89 -6.43
C TRP A 289 -32.37 -15.38 -6.36
N THR A 290 -32.41 -14.82 -5.13
CA THR A 290 -31.92 -13.48 -4.78
C THR A 290 -31.15 -13.56 -3.47
N PRO A 291 -30.17 -12.64 -3.20
CA PRO A 291 -29.46 -12.63 -1.93
C PRO A 291 -30.37 -12.45 -0.71
N LEU A 292 -31.33 -11.52 -0.78
CA LEU A 292 -32.30 -11.28 0.29
C LEU A 292 -33.28 -12.44 0.45
N GLY A 293 -33.75 -13.03 -0.64
CA GLY A 293 -34.61 -14.21 -0.60
C GLY A 293 -33.94 -15.42 0.09
N ALA A 294 -32.63 -15.58 -0.06
CA ALA A 294 -31.88 -16.59 0.68
C ALA A 294 -31.86 -16.32 2.19
N PHE A 295 -31.76 -15.03 2.59
CA PHE A 295 -31.84 -14.64 3.99
C PHE A 295 -33.23 -14.87 4.58
N GLU A 296 -34.28 -14.47 3.87
CA GLU A 296 -35.68 -14.70 4.28
C GLU A 296 -35.99 -16.19 4.40
N ALA A 297 -35.54 -17.02 3.46
CA ALA A 297 -35.68 -18.45 3.51
C ALA A 297 -34.98 -19.07 4.73
N TYR A 298 -33.78 -18.59 5.07
CA TYR A 298 -33.09 -19.01 6.30
C TYR A 298 -33.86 -18.58 7.56
N GLU A 299 -34.29 -17.32 7.65
CA GLU A 299 -35.05 -16.80 8.80
C GLU A 299 -36.39 -17.51 9.01
N SER A 300 -37.02 -18.00 7.94
CA SER A 300 -38.28 -18.75 8.04
C SER A 300 -38.15 -20.07 8.80
N GLY A 301 -36.94 -20.57 8.96
CA GLY A 301 -36.68 -21.88 9.58
C GLY A 301 -37.14 -23.09 8.76
N ALA A 302 -37.73 -22.88 7.57
CA ALA A 302 -38.26 -23.98 6.75
C ALA A 302 -37.18 -24.86 6.11
N PHE A 303 -35.94 -24.36 6.02
CA PHE A 303 -34.82 -24.97 5.30
C PHE A 303 -33.61 -25.26 6.18
N VAL A 304 -33.83 -25.58 7.46
CA VAL A 304 -32.76 -25.86 8.46
C VAL A 304 -31.82 -27.00 8.04
N ASN A 305 -32.26 -27.89 7.17
CA ASN A 305 -31.45 -28.99 6.65
C ASN A 305 -30.72 -28.69 5.33
N HIS A 306 -30.77 -27.46 4.85
CA HIS A 306 -30.02 -27.08 3.66
C HIS A 306 -28.54 -27.06 3.96
N THR A 307 -27.75 -27.74 3.12
CA THR A 307 -26.27 -27.77 3.22
C THR A 307 -25.69 -26.93 2.11
N PRO A 308 -24.96 -25.83 2.40
CA PRO A 308 -24.27 -25.04 1.39
C PRO A 308 -23.28 -25.88 0.59
N CYS A 309 -23.10 -25.55 -0.69
CA CYS A 309 -22.18 -26.23 -1.58
C CYS A 309 -21.29 -25.24 -2.32
N SER A 310 -19.98 -25.40 -2.16
CA SER A 310 -18.96 -24.64 -2.87
C SER A 310 -17.98 -25.53 -3.66
N ASP A 311 -18.27 -26.79 -3.89
CA ASP A 311 -17.38 -27.78 -4.51
C ASP A 311 -16.89 -27.38 -5.91
N CYS A 312 -17.64 -26.51 -6.60
CA CYS A 312 -17.34 -26.03 -7.94
C CYS A 312 -16.86 -24.56 -7.96
N ASP A 313 -16.43 -23.98 -6.86
CA ASP A 313 -16.12 -22.54 -6.75
C ASP A 313 -15.03 -22.08 -7.71
N GLN A 314 -14.10 -22.96 -8.06
CA GLN A 314 -13.03 -22.73 -9.04
C GLN A 314 -13.47 -22.93 -10.50
N ASP A 315 -14.68 -23.48 -10.74
CA ASP A 315 -15.19 -23.71 -12.08
C ASP A 315 -15.70 -22.40 -12.72
N LYS A 316 -15.36 -22.16 -13.98
CA LYS A 316 -15.85 -20.99 -14.75
C LYS A 316 -17.38 -20.90 -14.80
N HIS A 317 -18.08 -22.03 -14.66
CA HIS A 317 -19.53 -22.14 -14.68
C HIS A 317 -20.19 -22.05 -13.29
N PHE A 318 -19.41 -21.87 -12.24
CA PHE A 318 -19.95 -21.73 -10.88
C PHE A 318 -20.88 -20.52 -10.78
N LYS A 319 -22.10 -20.78 -10.34
CA LYS A 319 -23.10 -19.75 -10.10
C LYS A 319 -23.18 -19.48 -8.60
N GLY A 320 -22.31 -18.60 -8.12
CA GLY A 320 -22.24 -18.24 -6.70
C GLY A 320 -23.56 -17.74 -6.15
N ALA A 321 -23.81 -18.15 -4.91
CA ALA A 321 -24.94 -17.76 -4.08
C ALA A 321 -24.44 -17.64 -2.64
N MET A 322 -25.33 -17.28 -1.75
CA MET A 322 -25.04 -17.26 -0.32
C MET A 322 -26.12 -18.02 0.44
N TRP A 323 -25.70 -18.61 1.54
CA TRP A 323 -26.53 -19.19 2.57
C TRP A 323 -26.05 -18.72 3.93
N TYR A 324 -26.59 -19.26 5.01
CA TYR A 324 -26.26 -18.84 6.37
C TYR A 324 -25.98 -20.03 7.24
N GLU A 325 -25.01 -19.88 8.14
CA GLU A 325 -24.67 -20.84 9.16
C GLU A 325 -24.66 -20.19 10.53
N LEU A 326 -25.00 -20.99 11.54
CA LEU A 326 -24.94 -20.58 12.93
C LEU A 326 -23.54 -20.90 13.49
N VAL A 327 -22.82 -19.86 13.89
CA VAL A 327 -21.50 -20.00 14.51
C VAL A 327 -21.60 -19.58 15.97
N HIS A 328 -21.25 -20.51 16.87
CA HIS A 328 -21.27 -20.25 18.31
C HIS A 328 -19.98 -19.57 18.77
N ILE A 329 -20.09 -18.40 19.39
CA ILE A 329 -18.99 -17.68 20.02
C ILE A 329 -19.10 -17.85 21.53
N ALA A 330 -18.26 -18.73 22.10
CA ALA A 330 -18.36 -19.10 23.50
C ALA A 330 -18.01 -17.97 24.49
N LYS A 331 -17.13 -17.04 24.08
CA LYS A 331 -16.66 -15.92 24.92
C LYS A 331 -16.11 -14.78 24.04
N PRO A 332 -16.08 -13.53 24.53
CA PRO A 332 -15.51 -12.42 23.79
C PRO A 332 -14.00 -12.58 23.58
N LEU A 333 -13.43 -11.87 22.60
CA LEU A 333 -11.99 -11.81 22.34
C LEU A 333 -11.30 -11.14 23.53
N SER A 334 -10.42 -11.87 24.19
CA SER A 334 -9.57 -11.36 25.27
C SER A 334 -8.27 -10.74 24.71
N TRP A 335 -7.65 -9.80 25.47
CA TRP A 335 -6.38 -9.22 25.07
C TRP A 335 -5.24 -10.23 24.93
N ARG A 336 -5.22 -11.28 25.78
CA ARG A 336 -4.23 -12.38 25.66
C ARG A 336 -4.39 -13.20 24.40
N GLU A 337 -5.63 -13.47 24.01
CA GLU A 337 -5.94 -14.16 22.76
C GLU A 337 -5.59 -13.28 21.55
N ALA A 338 -5.95 -12.00 21.60
CA ALA A 338 -5.59 -11.02 20.58
C ALA A 338 -4.07 -10.91 20.40
N TRP A 339 -3.31 -10.85 21.50
CA TRP A 339 -1.84 -10.82 21.48
C TRP A 339 -1.24 -12.07 20.83
N LYS A 340 -1.74 -13.26 21.19
CA LYS A 340 -1.28 -14.53 20.57
C LYS A 340 -1.55 -14.57 19.05
N ILE A 341 -2.70 -14.03 18.62
CA ILE A 341 -3.07 -13.96 17.21
C ILE A 341 -2.18 -12.96 16.50
N GLY A 342 -1.95 -11.79 17.10
CA GLY A 342 -1.05 -10.76 16.58
C GLY A 342 0.38 -11.27 16.37
N ASN A 343 0.96 -11.96 17.37
CA ASN A 343 2.29 -12.55 17.24
C ASN A 343 2.36 -13.61 16.14
N ARG A 344 1.32 -14.45 16.02
CA ARG A 344 1.24 -15.43 14.93
C ARG A 344 1.12 -14.75 13.56
N PHE A 345 0.41 -13.62 13.49
CA PHE A 345 0.32 -12.80 12.29
C PHE A 345 1.68 -12.21 11.92
N LEU A 346 2.39 -11.59 12.86
CA LEU A 346 3.75 -11.05 12.66
C LEU A 346 4.73 -12.13 12.16
N GLY A 347 4.68 -13.34 12.70
CA GLY A 347 5.50 -14.45 12.21
C GLY A 347 5.24 -14.83 10.74
N ARG A 348 4.07 -14.50 10.20
CA ARG A 348 3.74 -14.74 8.78
C ARG A 348 4.16 -13.59 7.86
N THR A 349 4.33 -12.38 8.37
CA THR A 349 4.72 -11.21 7.58
C THR A 349 6.22 -11.20 7.24
N LYS A 350 7.02 -12.12 7.78
CA LYS A 350 8.45 -12.27 7.50
C LYS A 350 9.26 -10.96 7.64
N GLY A 351 9.04 -10.24 8.74
CA GLY A 351 9.78 -9.00 9.03
C GLY A 351 9.23 -7.76 8.35
N ARG A 352 8.09 -7.84 7.66
CA ARG A 352 7.36 -6.63 7.22
C ARG A 352 6.62 -6.00 8.38
N ASP A 353 6.51 -4.70 8.33
CA ASP A 353 5.97 -3.89 9.42
C ASP A 353 4.59 -3.32 9.09
N PHE A 354 3.78 -3.15 10.14
CA PHE A 354 2.46 -2.53 10.08
C PHE A 354 2.43 -1.38 11.07
N ARG A 355 2.38 -0.14 10.56
CA ARG A 355 2.40 1.06 11.38
C ARG A 355 1.06 1.77 11.39
N LEU A 356 0.65 2.17 12.58
CA LEU A 356 -0.57 2.93 12.83
C LEU A 356 -0.21 4.32 13.33
N SER A 357 -0.75 5.35 12.65
CA SER A 357 -0.73 6.73 13.10
C SER A 357 -2.16 7.23 13.26
N VAL A 358 -2.49 7.79 14.43
CA VAL A 358 -3.85 8.25 14.75
C VAL A 358 -3.83 9.74 15.02
N HIS A 359 -4.67 10.46 14.33
CA HIS A 359 -4.77 11.92 14.42
C HIS A 359 -6.23 12.35 14.56
N PRO A 360 -6.51 13.38 15.37
CA PRO A 360 -7.84 13.99 15.37
C PRO A 360 -8.20 14.56 14.01
N SER A 361 -9.51 14.67 13.74
CA SER A 361 -10.02 15.29 12.51
C SER A 361 -9.45 16.70 12.33
N ASN A 362 -9.08 17.06 11.11
CA ASN A 362 -8.57 18.37 10.75
C ASN A 362 -7.31 18.83 11.52
N GLN A 363 -6.44 17.87 11.90
CA GLN A 363 -5.14 18.19 12.55
C GLN A 363 -3.94 17.70 11.75
N LEU A 364 -4.11 16.78 10.81
CA LEU A 364 -3.07 16.30 9.92
C LEU A 364 -3.38 16.69 8.49
N SER A 365 -2.49 17.40 7.82
CA SER A 365 -2.58 17.68 6.38
C SER A 365 -1.92 16.57 5.54
N ALA A 366 -2.08 16.60 4.22
CA ALA A 366 -1.40 15.68 3.32
C ALA A 366 0.13 15.85 3.38
N SER A 367 0.63 17.08 3.52
CA SER A 367 2.05 17.36 3.76
C SER A 367 2.51 16.88 5.13
N GLY A 368 1.69 17.00 6.16
CA GLY A 368 1.95 16.46 7.49
C GLY A 368 2.03 14.94 7.49
N LEU A 369 1.16 14.26 6.74
CA LEU A 369 1.21 12.82 6.53
C LEU A 369 2.54 12.41 5.86
N LYS A 370 2.97 13.14 4.84
CA LYS A 370 4.28 12.95 4.20
C LYS A 370 5.42 13.11 5.21
N ALA A 371 5.38 14.12 6.07
CA ALA A 371 6.40 14.34 7.10
C ALA A 371 6.48 13.18 8.11
N VAL A 372 5.35 12.58 8.51
CA VAL A 372 5.33 11.38 9.36
C VAL A 372 6.02 10.21 8.65
N LEU A 373 5.74 10.01 7.37
CA LEU A 373 6.38 8.97 6.57
C LEU A 373 7.89 9.20 6.40
N ASP A 374 8.31 10.45 6.15
CA ASP A 374 9.73 10.84 6.05
C ASP A 374 10.48 10.58 7.36
N ASN A 375 9.83 10.82 8.51
CA ASN A 375 10.38 10.50 9.82
C ASN A 375 10.54 8.99 10.04
N TRP A 376 9.52 8.19 9.73
CA TRP A 376 9.60 6.73 9.84
C TRP A 376 10.68 6.14 8.93
N GLU A 377 10.83 6.70 7.73
CA GLU A 377 11.88 6.29 6.81
C GLU A 377 13.27 6.68 7.34
N SER A 378 13.46 7.94 7.76
CA SER A 378 14.76 8.47 8.16
C SER A 378 15.29 7.88 9.47
N PHE A 379 14.42 7.62 10.45
CA PHE A 379 14.82 7.17 11.79
C PHE A 379 14.67 5.66 12.00
N GLU A 380 13.81 5.01 11.24
CA GLU A 380 13.43 3.63 11.49
C GLU A 380 13.54 2.73 10.23
N GLY A 381 13.95 3.31 9.09
CA GLY A 381 14.10 2.58 7.82
C GLY A 381 12.79 2.06 7.25
N PHE A 382 11.64 2.55 7.73
CA PHE A 382 10.35 2.06 7.29
C PHE A 382 9.87 2.77 6.03
N VAL A 383 9.76 2.02 4.94
CA VAL A 383 9.21 2.46 3.65
C VAL A 383 7.92 1.68 3.37
N PRO A 384 6.75 2.34 3.29
CA PRO A 384 5.50 1.64 3.05
C PRO A 384 5.35 1.23 1.58
N ASP A 385 4.86 0.01 1.34
CA ASP A 385 4.35 -0.44 0.05
C ASP A 385 2.90 -0.01 -0.16
N VAL A 386 2.14 0.08 0.94
CA VAL A 386 0.72 0.47 0.94
C VAL A 386 0.47 1.50 2.04
N ILE A 387 -0.12 2.62 1.66
CA ILE A 387 -0.57 3.67 2.57
C ILE A 387 -2.09 3.66 2.57
N VAL A 388 -2.69 3.49 3.74
CA VAL A 388 -4.14 3.54 3.93
C VAL A 388 -4.49 4.76 4.77
N VAL A 389 -5.39 5.60 4.25
CA VAL A 389 -5.86 6.83 4.93
C VAL A 389 -7.34 6.73 5.23
N ASP A 390 -7.72 6.63 6.48
CA ASP A 390 -9.11 6.51 6.93
C ASP A 390 -9.56 7.82 7.63
N TYR A 391 -10.16 8.75 6.92
CA TYR A 391 -10.30 8.86 5.47
C TYR A 391 -9.88 10.27 5.00
N ALA A 392 -9.62 10.44 3.70
CA ALA A 392 -8.99 11.65 3.16
C ALA A 392 -9.78 12.94 3.39
N ASP A 393 -11.12 12.88 3.46
CA ASP A 393 -11.95 14.07 3.65
C ASP A 393 -11.81 14.71 5.05
N ASN A 394 -11.22 13.98 6.01
CA ASN A 394 -10.92 14.47 7.36
C ASN A 394 -9.52 15.10 7.49
N LEU A 395 -8.72 15.07 6.43
CA LEU A 395 -7.41 15.75 6.42
C LEU A 395 -7.59 17.27 6.47
N MET A 396 -6.69 17.91 7.20
CA MET A 396 -6.60 19.36 7.25
C MET A 396 -6.17 19.92 5.89
N SER A 397 -6.74 21.05 5.51
CA SER A 397 -6.32 21.78 4.33
C SER A 397 -4.91 22.34 4.47
N GLU A 398 -4.15 22.35 3.36
CA GLU A 398 -2.84 23.00 3.31
C GLU A 398 -2.93 24.54 3.40
N ASN A 399 -4.00 25.12 2.85
CA ASN A 399 -4.25 26.56 2.81
C ASN A 399 -5.65 26.87 3.34
N GLY A 400 -5.76 27.32 4.58
CA GLY A 400 -7.05 27.66 5.22
C GLY A 400 -7.82 28.82 4.60
N LYS A 401 -7.29 29.50 3.55
CA LYS A 401 -7.91 30.63 2.87
C LYS A 401 -8.67 30.28 1.59
N GLU A 402 -8.54 29.04 1.10
CA GLU A 402 -9.22 28.59 -0.11
C GLU A 402 -10.62 28.06 0.18
N ASP A 403 -11.50 28.10 -0.83
CA ASP A 403 -12.83 27.45 -0.75
C ASP A 403 -12.67 25.94 -0.48
N PHE A 404 -13.53 25.40 0.37
CA PHE A 404 -13.50 24.01 0.83
C PHE A 404 -13.36 22.98 -0.32
N ARG A 405 -14.01 23.24 -1.47
CA ARG A 405 -13.90 22.37 -2.65
C ARG A 405 -12.49 22.37 -3.24
N HIS A 406 -11.82 23.50 -3.30
CA HIS A 406 -10.45 23.63 -3.78
C HIS A 406 -9.49 22.91 -2.81
N GLN A 407 -9.72 23.07 -1.51
CA GLN A 407 -8.95 22.39 -0.47
C GLN A 407 -9.02 20.87 -0.62
N GLN A 408 -10.22 20.30 -0.76
CA GLN A 408 -10.42 18.87 -0.97
C GLN A 408 -9.75 18.38 -2.25
N ASN A 409 -9.92 19.10 -3.37
CA ASN A 409 -9.26 18.76 -4.62
C ASN A 409 -7.72 18.75 -4.47
N ARG A 410 -7.15 19.71 -3.75
CA ARG A 410 -5.70 19.78 -3.48
C ARG A 410 -5.22 18.61 -2.64
N THR A 411 -5.95 18.24 -1.58
CA THR A 411 -5.65 17.07 -0.74
C THR A 411 -5.58 15.79 -1.56
N TRP A 412 -6.57 15.55 -2.42
CA TRP A 412 -6.61 14.36 -3.28
C TRP A 412 -5.49 14.36 -4.32
N GLN A 413 -5.16 15.53 -4.88
CA GLN A 413 -4.01 15.70 -5.77
C GLN A 413 -2.69 15.35 -5.08
N LEU A 414 -2.50 15.79 -3.83
CA LEU A 414 -1.31 15.50 -3.04
C LEU A 414 -1.20 14.01 -2.71
N LEU A 415 -2.30 13.35 -2.35
CA LEU A 415 -2.32 11.89 -2.11
C LEU A 415 -2.00 11.10 -3.39
N ARG A 416 -2.49 11.57 -4.55
CA ARG A 416 -2.08 10.99 -5.85
C ARG A 416 -0.60 11.20 -6.11
N GLY A 417 -0.09 12.41 -5.87
CA GLY A 417 1.34 12.71 -5.98
C GLY A 417 2.19 11.83 -5.06
N LEU A 418 1.72 11.59 -3.83
CA LEU A 418 2.39 10.73 -2.85
C LEU A 418 2.51 9.29 -3.35
N SER A 419 1.47 8.73 -4.00
CA SER A 419 1.54 7.37 -4.55
C SER A 419 2.65 7.23 -5.60
N GLN A 420 2.81 8.24 -6.47
CA GLN A 420 3.81 8.28 -7.53
C GLN A 420 5.21 8.60 -7.01
N GLU A 421 5.32 9.54 -6.07
CA GLU A 421 6.61 9.93 -5.47
C GLU A 421 7.26 8.78 -4.70
N ARG A 422 6.44 8.01 -3.96
CA ARG A 422 6.92 6.90 -3.13
C ARG A 422 6.81 5.53 -3.78
N HIS A 423 6.34 5.47 -5.03
CA HIS A 423 6.12 4.22 -5.76
C HIS A 423 5.35 3.19 -4.92
N CYS A 424 4.25 3.63 -4.31
CA CYS A 424 3.41 2.85 -3.42
C CYS A 424 1.94 2.89 -3.85
N LEU A 425 1.11 2.02 -3.27
CA LEU A 425 -0.34 2.10 -3.39
C LEU A 425 -0.89 3.00 -2.27
N VAL A 426 -1.69 4.00 -2.62
CA VAL A 426 -2.45 4.80 -1.66
C VAL A 426 -3.92 4.41 -1.73
N VAL A 427 -4.54 4.12 -0.58
CA VAL A 427 -5.97 3.75 -0.51
C VAL A 427 -6.67 4.63 0.51
N THR A 428 -7.83 5.15 0.14
CA THR A 428 -8.67 5.98 1.03
C THR A 428 -10.16 5.70 0.85
N ALA A 429 -10.99 6.47 1.55
CA ALA A 429 -12.42 6.49 1.35
C ALA A 429 -12.94 7.93 1.27
N THR A 430 -14.14 8.08 0.74
CA THR A 430 -14.89 9.35 0.70
C THR A 430 -16.36 9.11 0.98
N GLN A 431 -17.05 10.17 1.38
CA GLN A 431 -18.47 10.11 1.68
C GLN A 431 -19.30 10.35 0.43
N ALA A 432 -20.38 9.56 0.27
CA ALA A 432 -21.39 9.82 -0.75
C ALA A 432 -22.36 10.93 -0.30
N ALA A 433 -22.90 11.70 -1.26
CA ALA A 433 -23.93 12.70 -1.01
C ALA A 433 -25.22 12.08 -0.45
N ALA A 434 -26.05 12.90 0.22
CA ALA A 434 -27.30 12.46 0.83
C ALA A 434 -28.24 11.73 -0.14
N ARG A 435 -28.24 12.11 -1.42
CA ARG A 435 -29.05 11.43 -2.47
C ARG A 435 -28.59 9.99 -2.71
N GLY A 436 -27.30 9.67 -2.56
CA GLY A 436 -26.76 8.32 -2.69
C GLY A 436 -27.24 7.35 -1.60
N TYR A 437 -27.78 7.85 -0.49
CA TYR A 437 -28.35 7.00 0.58
C TYR A 437 -29.58 6.20 0.15
N LYS A 438 -30.32 6.70 -0.84
CA LYS A 438 -31.55 6.08 -1.35
C LYS A 438 -31.38 5.31 -2.64
N LYS A 439 -30.21 5.42 -3.29
CA LYS A 439 -29.94 4.71 -4.55
C LYS A 439 -29.61 3.25 -4.32
N ALA A 440 -29.98 2.43 -5.29
CA ALA A 440 -29.60 1.02 -5.32
C ALA A 440 -28.09 0.85 -5.58
N SER A 441 -27.51 1.68 -6.47
CA SER A 441 -26.11 1.68 -6.82
C SER A 441 -25.58 3.11 -6.92
N LEU A 442 -24.40 3.36 -6.39
CA LEU A 442 -23.71 4.65 -6.42
C LEU A 442 -23.07 4.90 -7.78
N ASP A 443 -23.11 6.14 -8.24
CA ASP A 443 -22.48 6.60 -9.46
C ASP A 443 -21.66 7.89 -9.25
N MET A 444 -21.10 8.43 -10.33
CA MET A 444 -20.31 9.66 -10.30
C MET A 444 -21.09 10.89 -9.82
N ASP A 445 -22.44 10.85 -9.91
CA ASP A 445 -23.27 11.96 -9.46
C ASP A 445 -23.52 11.96 -7.95
N ASP A 446 -23.22 10.88 -7.26
CA ASP A 446 -23.46 10.73 -5.82
C ASP A 446 -22.33 11.26 -4.92
N PHE A 447 -21.39 12.00 -5.47
CA PHE A 447 -20.36 12.68 -4.68
C PHE A 447 -20.92 13.78 -3.79
N SER A 448 -20.43 13.85 -2.54
CA SER A 448 -20.96 14.81 -1.57
C SER A 448 -20.53 16.25 -1.86
N GLU A 449 -19.36 16.48 -2.43
CA GLU A 449 -18.76 17.81 -2.39
C GLU A 449 -18.08 18.25 -3.69
N ASP A 450 -17.18 17.47 -4.28
CA ASP A 450 -16.42 17.86 -5.45
C ASP A 450 -16.15 16.70 -6.41
N LYS A 451 -16.73 16.76 -7.60
CA LYS A 451 -16.52 15.80 -8.68
C LYS A 451 -15.07 15.75 -9.20
N ARG A 452 -14.25 16.77 -8.94
CA ARG A 452 -12.84 16.80 -9.35
C ARG A 452 -11.99 15.75 -8.66
N LYS A 453 -12.41 15.21 -7.51
CA LYS A 453 -11.77 14.08 -6.82
C LYS A 453 -11.59 12.86 -7.73
N PHE A 454 -12.50 12.62 -8.69
CA PHE A 454 -12.38 11.54 -9.69
C PHE A 454 -11.14 11.66 -10.56
N ALA A 455 -10.74 12.90 -10.85
CA ALA A 455 -9.59 13.16 -11.70
C ALA A 455 -8.27 12.66 -11.10
N HIS A 456 -8.23 12.36 -9.82
CA HIS A 456 -7.00 11.99 -9.11
C HIS A 456 -6.90 10.48 -8.82
N VAL A 457 -8.02 9.76 -8.74
CA VAL A 457 -8.00 8.32 -8.47
C VAL A 457 -7.79 7.49 -9.73
N THR A 458 -7.17 6.34 -9.57
CA THR A 458 -6.99 5.34 -10.63
C THR A 458 -8.07 4.28 -10.59
N GLY A 459 -8.67 4.06 -9.43
CA GLY A 459 -9.85 3.22 -9.23
C GLY A 459 -10.73 3.75 -8.10
N MET A 460 -12.04 3.72 -8.31
CA MET A 460 -13.01 4.05 -7.26
C MET A 460 -14.17 3.05 -7.28
N PHE A 461 -14.53 2.59 -6.08
CA PHE A 461 -15.54 1.56 -5.89
C PHE A 461 -16.63 2.04 -4.94
N GLY A 462 -17.90 1.87 -5.36
CA GLY A 462 -19.08 2.17 -4.56
C GLY A 462 -19.40 1.06 -3.57
N LEU A 463 -19.68 1.43 -2.32
CA LEU A 463 -20.16 0.54 -1.27
C LEU A 463 -21.67 0.69 -1.14
N ASN A 464 -22.41 -0.23 -1.75
CA ASN A 464 -23.86 -0.20 -1.84
C ASN A 464 -24.49 -1.19 -0.88
N GLN A 465 -25.43 -0.72 -0.07
CA GLN A 465 -26.11 -1.56 0.92
C GLN A 465 -27.42 -0.95 1.36
N THR A 466 -28.51 -1.68 1.32
CA THR A 466 -29.76 -1.30 1.98
C THR A 466 -29.73 -1.69 3.47
N THR A 467 -30.77 -1.30 4.20
CA THR A 467 -30.91 -1.68 5.62
C THR A 467 -31.11 -3.20 5.77
N GLU A 468 -31.90 -3.79 4.88
CA GLU A 468 -32.19 -5.23 4.83
C GLU A 468 -30.92 -6.01 4.46
N GLU A 469 -30.17 -5.55 3.46
CA GLU A 469 -28.89 -6.14 3.08
C GLU A 469 -27.86 -6.06 4.22
N LYS A 470 -27.83 -4.96 4.97
CA LYS A 470 -26.98 -4.83 6.14
C LYS A 470 -27.30 -5.86 7.21
N ARG A 471 -28.60 -6.10 7.46
CA ARG A 471 -29.06 -7.14 8.39
C ARG A 471 -28.67 -8.53 7.91
N ALA A 472 -28.81 -8.77 6.62
CA ALA A 472 -28.47 -10.03 5.96
C ALA A 472 -26.96 -10.25 5.76
N GLY A 473 -26.09 -9.31 6.11
CA GLY A 473 -24.64 -9.42 5.88
C GLY A 473 -24.26 -9.37 4.42
N ILE A 474 -24.97 -8.58 3.61
CA ILE A 474 -24.75 -8.39 2.18
C ILE A 474 -24.12 -7.02 1.94
N MET A 475 -23.08 -6.94 1.13
CA MET A 475 -22.53 -5.71 0.58
C MET A 475 -22.42 -5.86 -0.94
N ARG A 476 -22.79 -4.83 -1.68
CA ARG A 476 -22.61 -4.80 -3.13
C ARG A 476 -21.56 -3.76 -3.51
N LEU A 477 -20.67 -4.11 -4.41
CA LEU A 477 -19.66 -3.21 -4.93
C LEU A 477 -19.82 -3.04 -6.43
N ASN A 478 -19.75 -1.81 -6.89
CA ASN A 478 -19.65 -1.47 -8.31
C ASN A 478 -18.43 -0.60 -8.56
N THR A 479 -17.97 -0.56 -9.80
CA THR A 479 -16.90 0.34 -10.23
C THR A 479 -17.51 1.69 -10.59
N ILE A 480 -16.98 2.76 -9.98
CA ILE A 480 -17.36 4.14 -10.29
C ILE A 480 -16.34 4.77 -11.25
N VAL A 481 -15.05 4.50 -11.02
CA VAL A 481 -13.93 4.95 -11.87
C VAL A 481 -12.93 3.82 -12.01
N LEU A 482 -12.46 3.61 -13.24
CA LEU A 482 -11.31 2.75 -13.53
C LEU A 482 -10.58 3.35 -14.74
N ARG A 483 -9.29 3.72 -14.59
CA ARG A 483 -8.59 4.48 -15.63
C ARG A 483 -8.01 3.64 -16.75
N GLU A 484 -7.55 2.43 -16.44
CA GLU A 484 -6.72 1.63 -17.35
C GLU A 484 -7.42 0.38 -17.87
N ALA A 485 -8.72 0.24 -17.65
CA ALA A 485 -9.51 -0.89 -18.13
C ALA A 485 -10.95 -0.48 -18.46
N ASP A 486 -11.53 -1.17 -19.41
CA ASP A 486 -12.97 -1.06 -19.69
C ASP A 486 -13.76 -1.61 -18.50
N PHE A 487 -14.78 -0.88 -18.08
CA PHE A 487 -15.70 -1.30 -17.04
C PHE A 487 -17.13 -0.85 -17.36
N HIS A 488 -18.10 -1.61 -16.87
CA HIS A 488 -19.51 -1.23 -16.90
C HIS A 488 -19.94 -0.87 -15.48
N ILE A 489 -20.51 0.32 -15.32
CA ILE A 489 -21.00 0.80 -14.00
C ILE A 489 -22.06 -0.15 -13.42
N GLU A 490 -22.77 -0.86 -14.28
CA GLU A 490 -23.79 -1.84 -13.91
C GLU A 490 -23.22 -3.17 -13.40
N ASP A 491 -21.93 -3.43 -13.62
CA ASP A 491 -21.27 -4.63 -13.11
C ASP A 491 -21.12 -4.52 -11.61
N GLU A 492 -21.93 -5.26 -10.90
CA GLU A 492 -21.98 -5.28 -9.45
C GLU A 492 -21.57 -6.62 -8.89
N VAL A 493 -20.71 -6.59 -7.89
CA VAL A 493 -20.24 -7.78 -7.17
C VAL A 493 -20.88 -7.83 -5.80
N THR A 494 -21.53 -8.93 -5.49
CA THR A 494 -22.08 -9.22 -4.16
C THR A 494 -21.01 -9.83 -3.27
N VAL A 495 -20.86 -9.29 -2.05
CA VAL A 495 -19.93 -9.74 -1.02
C VAL A 495 -20.69 -10.14 0.23
N GLY A 496 -20.44 -11.34 0.73
CA GLY A 496 -20.86 -11.76 2.07
C GLY A 496 -19.96 -11.13 3.12
N GLN A 497 -20.56 -10.52 4.16
CA GLN A 497 -19.83 -9.88 5.24
C GLN A 497 -20.40 -10.23 6.63
N ALA A 498 -19.52 -10.28 7.63
CA ALA A 498 -19.89 -10.44 9.03
C ALA A 498 -19.13 -9.44 9.90
N LEU A 499 -19.59 -8.18 9.89
CA LEU A 499 -18.89 -7.07 10.58
C LEU A 499 -18.85 -7.24 12.09
N ARG A 500 -19.83 -7.98 12.70
CA ARG A 500 -19.87 -8.29 14.14
C ARG A 500 -18.63 -9.06 14.58
N VAL A 501 -18.06 -9.87 13.69
CA VAL A 501 -16.82 -10.63 13.92
C VAL A 501 -15.64 -10.07 13.09
N GLY A 502 -15.74 -8.83 12.62
CA GLY A 502 -14.66 -8.14 11.93
C GLY A 502 -14.36 -8.67 10.53
N ARG A 503 -15.31 -9.30 9.85
CA ARG A 503 -15.12 -9.87 8.51
C ARG A 503 -15.89 -9.08 7.45
N PRO A 504 -15.29 -8.02 6.87
CA PRO A 504 -15.94 -7.25 5.81
C PRO A 504 -16.00 -7.99 4.48
N VAL A 505 -15.14 -8.97 4.26
CA VAL A 505 -15.12 -9.85 3.08
C VAL A 505 -14.97 -11.29 3.52
N LEU A 506 -16.00 -12.09 3.34
CA LEU A 506 -15.99 -13.54 3.52
C LEU A 506 -15.79 -14.23 2.17
N PHE A 507 -16.60 -13.88 1.20
CA PHE A 507 -16.59 -14.38 -0.18
C PHE A 507 -17.23 -13.35 -1.12
N SER A 508 -17.14 -13.58 -2.43
CA SER A 508 -17.77 -12.74 -3.46
C SER A 508 -18.26 -13.55 -4.65
N PHE A 509 -19.35 -13.13 -5.25
CA PHE A 509 -19.93 -13.77 -6.43
C PHE A 509 -20.67 -12.77 -7.33
#